data_e1e1602a91d0e91c321f2f7bdaf64d49
#
_entry.id   e1e1602a91d0e91c321f2f7bdaf64d49
#
_cell.length_a   1.000
_cell.length_b   1.000
_cell.length_c   1.000
_cell.angle_alpha   90.00
_cell.angle_beta   90.00
_cell.angle_gamma   90.00
#
_symmetry.space_group_name_H-M   'P 1'
#
loop_
_entity.id
_entity.type
_entity.pdbx_description
1 polymer ?
#
loop_
_entity_poly.entity_id
_entity_poly.type
_entity_poly.pdbx_seq_one_letter_code
_entity_poly.pdbx_strand_id
1 'polypeptide(L)'
;MKVLLLGPYPPPHGGVQTNLVAIRDFLLKHDVPCEVINITRHRQADANGVYYPKGSVQLLALLARLRYDVIHLHIGGMLTRRLLALSLACTSRPGTKSVMTFHSGGFPSTPEGQALGPASFAGFVLRRFDGLIGVNEEIVSFLRKLGVRPQRVRCISPYAFLPKDPSADSLPSHVAAFLETHNPVLLSVGLLEPEYDLPLQIETLPLVRQQFPDAGLLLIGSGSLEATLRAKIDASPSAPHILLAGDVAHAATMEAVSRASLMLRTTLYDGDALSVREALQLGTPVIATDNGMRPTGVRLIPKSDSQALLQAIEQELQHPHERAQESSSDESNLQAVYDFYRELVEGKS
;
A
#
# COMPACT_ATOMS: atom_id res chain seq x y z
N MET A 1 7.80 -8.67 -25.29
CA MET A 1 7.60 -9.20 -23.92
C MET A 1 6.14 -9.03 -23.55
N LYS A 2 5.49 -10.07 -23.00
CA LYS A 2 4.14 -10.03 -22.44
C LYS A 2 4.20 -10.36 -20.95
N VAL A 3 3.48 -9.61 -20.11
CA VAL A 3 3.52 -9.75 -18.65
C VAL A 3 2.17 -10.23 -18.12
N LEU A 4 2.18 -11.16 -17.16
CA LEU A 4 1.04 -11.58 -16.39
C LEU A 4 1.24 -11.19 -14.92
N LEU A 5 0.41 -10.30 -14.41
CA LEU A 5 0.40 -9.92 -12.99
C LEU A 5 -0.57 -10.82 -12.21
N LEU A 6 -0.15 -11.29 -11.06
CA LEU A 6 -0.99 -12.01 -10.10
C LEU A 6 -0.99 -11.24 -8.78
N GLY A 7 -2.17 -10.89 -8.29
CA GLY A 7 -2.24 -10.16 -7.03
C GLY A 7 -3.65 -9.71 -6.71
N PRO A 8 -3.82 -8.96 -5.62
CA PRO A 8 -5.06 -8.28 -5.34
C PRO A 8 -5.30 -7.17 -6.37
N TYR A 9 -6.49 -7.14 -6.98
CA TYR A 9 -6.92 -6.10 -7.92
C TYR A 9 -8.15 -5.40 -7.38
N PRO A 10 -8.25 -4.06 -7.50
CA PRO A 10 -9.38 -3.29 -6.95
C PRO A 10 -10.74 -3.73 -7.49
N PRO A 11 -11.85 -3.51 -6.76
CA PRO A 11 -11.93 -3.13 -5.34
C PRO A 11 -11.63 -4.31 -4.39
N PRO A 12 -11.32 -4.10 -3.07
CA PRO A 12 -11.13 -2.80 -2.43
C PRO A 12 -9.79 -2.17 -2.82
N HIS A 13 -9.61 -0.88 -2.51
CA HIS A 13 -8.36 -0.17 -2.74
C HIS A 13 -7.40 -0.38 -1.56
N GLY A 14 -6.12 -0.55 -1.86
CA GLY A 14 -5.04 -0.73 -0.88
C GLY A 14 -3.68 -0.63 -1.56
N GLY A 15 -2.59 -0.48 -0.79
CA GLY A 15 -1.26 -0.22 -1.34
C GLY A 15 -0.77 -1.26 -2.36
N VAL A 16 -1.05 -2.56 -2.14
CA VAL A 16 -0.68 -3.63 -3.08
C VAL A 16 -1.47 -3.52 -4.38
N GLN A 17 -2.79 -3.25 -4.27
CA GLN A 17 -3.69 -3.05 -5.42
C GLN A 17 -3.26 -1.85 -6.25
N THR A 18 -3.00 -0.71 -5.61
CA THR A 18 -2.55 0.52 -6.26
C THR A 18 -1.23 0.30 -7.00
N ASN A 19 -0.25 -0.35 -6.37
CA ASN A 19 1.02 -0.68 -7.03
C ASN A 19 0.83 -1.61 -8.23
N LEU A 20 -0.01 -2.65 -8.11
CA LEU A 20 -0.27 -3.57 -9.21
C LEU A 20 -0.93 -2.87 -10.40
N VAL A 21 -1.92 -2.00 -10.14
CA VAL A 21 -2.57 -1.17 -11.17
C VAL A 21 -1.57 -0.23 -11.82
N ALA A 22 -0.74 0.46 -11.04
CA ALA A 22 0.28 1.37 -11.56
C ALA A 22 1.27 0.67 -12.49
N ILE A 23 1.75 -0.53 -12.12
CA ILE A 23 2.63 -1.33 -12.98
C ILE A 23 1.90 -1.73 -14.28
N ARG A 24 0.64 -2.18 -14.19
CA ARG A 24 -0.14 -2.55 -15.37
C ARG A 24 -0.30 -1.37 -16.33
N ASP A 25 -0.72 -0.23 -15.83
CA ASP A 25 -0.99 0.96 -16.64
C ASP A 25 0.31 1.50 -17.26
N PHE A 26 1.41 1.49 -16.50
CA PHE A 26 2.73 1.82 -17.02
C PHE A 26 3.13 0.89 -18.19
N LEU A 27 2.97 -0.42 -18.04
CA LEU A 27 3.31 -1.38 -19.09
C LEU A 27 2.46 -1.16 -20.34
N LEU A 28 1.14 -0.97 -20.18
CA LEU A 28 0.23 -0.72 -21.31
C LEU A 28 0.55 0.61 -22.02
N LYS A 29 0.92 1.66 -21.27
CA LYS A 29 1.38 2.95 -21.82
C LYS A 29 2.66 2.81 -22.67
N HIS A 30 3.49 1.79 -22.38
CA HIS A 30 4.72 1.49 -23.10
C HIS A 30 4.56 0.34 -24.11
N ASP A 31 3.36 0.08 -24.59
CA ASP A 31 3.03 -0.96 -25.56
C ASP A 31 3.45 -2.39 -25.15
N VAL A 32 3.52 -2.64 -23.83
CA VAL A 32 3.80 -3.98 -23.28
C VAL A 32 2.47 -4.64 -22.89
N PRO A 33 2.04 -5.70 -23.60
CA PRO A 33 0.82 -6.43 -23.28
C PRO A 33 0.86 -6.94 -21.84
N CYS A 34 -0.14 -6.57 -21.04
CA CYS A 34 -0.23 -6.90 -19.63
C CYS A 34 -1.63 -7.40 -19.28
N GLU A 35 -1.70 -8.59 -18.69
CA GLU A 35 -2.92 -9.19 -18.19
C GLU A 35 -2.82 -9.39 -16.67
N VAL A 36 -3.96 -9.48 -15.98
CA VAL A 36 -4.02 -9.62 -14.52
C VAL A 36 -4.87 -10.82 -14.13
N ILE A 37 -4.42 -11.60 -13.16
CA ILE A 37 -5.27 -12.57 -12.45
C ILE A 37 -5.46 -12.07 -11.03
N ASN A 38 -6.70 -11.69 -10.69
CA ASN A 38 -7.07 -11.31 -9.33
C ASN A 38 -7.18 -12.53 -8.43
N ILE A 39 -6.39 -12.58 -7.36
CA ILE A 39 -6.37 -13.68 -6.39
C ILE A 39 -7.17 -13.40 -5.12
N THR A 40 -7.89 -12.26 -5.04
CA THR A 40 -8.74 -11.93 -3.89
C THR A 40 -10.10 -12.66 -3.95
N ARG A 41 -10.88 -12.48 -2.89
CA ARG A 41 -12.25 -13.01 -2.81
C ARG A 41 -13.27 -12.14 -3.57
N HIS A 42 -12.94 -10.88 -3.85
CA HIS A 42 -13.78 -9.99 -4.64
C HIS A 42 -13.77 -10.43 -6.10
N ARG A 43 -14.94 -10.74 -6.62
CA ARG A 43 -15.08 -11.31 -7.96
C ARG A 43 -15.98 -10.43 -8.80
N GLN A 44 -15.53 -10.24 -10.04
CA GLN A 44 -16.26 -9.55 -11.08
C GLN A 44 -16.27 -10.45 -12.34
N ALA A 45 -16.95 -10.03 -13.39
CA ALA A 45 -16.83 -10.67 -14.68
C ALA A 45 -15.44 -10.37 -15.26
N ASP A 46 -14.85 -11.36 -15.96
CA ASP A 46 -13.58 -11.17 -16.66
C ASP A 46 -13.74 -10.05 -17.71
N ALA A 47 -12.90 -9.04 -17.65
CA ALA A 47 -12.95 -7.90 -18.57
C ALA A 47 -11.57 -7.26 -18.74
N ASN A 48 -11.31 -6.70 -19.92
CA ASN A 48 -10.11 -5.89 -20.22
C ASN A 48 -8.77 -6.53 -19.81
N GLY A 49 -8.64 -7.85 -19.98
CA GLY A 49 -7.43 -8.59 -19.59
C GLY A 49 -7.28 -8.82 -18.09
N VAL A 50 -8.35 -8.62 -17.29
CA VAL A 50 -8.40 -8.95 -15.87
C VAL A 50 -9.30 -10.17 -15.68
N TYR A 51 -8.77 -11.21 -15.03
CA TYR A 51 -9.44 -12.49 -14.80
C TYR A 51 -9.73 -12.71 -13.32
N TYR A 52 -10.92 -13.23 -13.02
CA TYR A 52 -11.42 -13.48 -11.65
C TYR A 52 -11.72 -14.96 -11.40
N PRO A 53 -10.69 -15.82 -11.22
CA PRO A 53 -10.90 -17.28 -11.08
C PRO A 53 -11.73 -17.62 -9.85
N LYS A 54 -12.72 -18.53 -10.02
CA LYS A 54 -13.63 -18.96 -8.94
C LYS A 54 -12.98 -19.92 -7.95
N GLY A 55 -11.81 -20.46 -8.26
CA GLY A 55 -11.08 -21.38 -7.39
C GLY A 55 -9.73 -21.78 -7.97
N SER A 56 -8.99 -22.62 -7.23
CA SER A 56 -7.62 -23.04 -7.59
C SER A 56 -7.54 -23.74 -8.93
N VAL A 57 -8.53 -24.56 -9.29
CA VAL A 57 -8.55 -25.27 -10.58
C VAL A 57 -8.61 -24.29 -11.75
N GLN A 58 -9.50 -23.30 -11.67
CA GLN A 58 -9.61 -22.28 -12.72
C GLN A 58 -8.38 -21.37 -12.75
N LEU A 59 -7.79 -21.04 -11.60
CA LEU A 59 -6.53 -20.30 -11.51
C LEU A 59 -5.40 -21.05 -12.23
N LEU A 60 -5.23 -22.34 -11.95
CA LEU A 60 -4.21 -23.18 -12.61
C LEU A 60 -4.47 -23.31 -14.11
N ALA A 61 -5.74 -23.46 -14.51
CA ALA A 61 -6.12 -23.49 -15.93
C ALA A 61 -5.78 -22.18 -16.65
N LEU A 62 -6.00 -21.01 -16.02
CA LEU A 62 -5.58 -19.71 -16.56
C LEU A 62 -4.06 -19.62 -16.68
N LEU A 63 -3.32 -20.01 -15.63
CA LEU A 63 -1.86 -20.05 -15.66
C LEU A 63 -1.31 -20.94 -16.78
N ALA A 64 -1.97 -22.06 -17.07
CA ALA A 64 -1.56 -22.96 -18.15
C ALA A 64 -1.93 -22.43 -19.55
N ARG A 65 -3.09 -21.77 -19.69
CA ARG A 65 -3.64 -21.32 -20.96
C ARG A 65 -3.02 -20.01 -21.46
N LEU A 66 -2.81 -19.04 -20.56
CA LEU A 66 -2.29 -17.73 -20.93
C LEU A 66 -0.82 -17.83 -21.36
N ARG A 67 -0.44 -17.05 -22.37
CA ARG A 67 0.93 -16.96 -22.88
C ARG A 67 1.57 -15.68 -22.36
N TYR A 68 2.70 -15.79 -21.66
CA TYR A 68 3.45 -14.67 -21.08
C TYR A 68 4.94 -15.02 -20.96
N ASP A 69 5.78 -13.99 -21.06
CA ASP A 69 7.23 -14.10 -20.90
C ASP A 69 7.62 -13.91 -19.43
N VAL A 70 6.86 -13.06 -18.71
CA VAL A 70 7.06 -12.78 -17.28
C VAL A 70 5.76 -13.03 -16.54
N ILE A 71 5.84 -13.74 -15.42
CA ILE A 71 4.79 -13.84 -14.41
C ILE A 71 5.25 -13.10 -13.15
N HIS A 72 4.46 -12.13 -12.69
CA HIS A 72 4.79 -11.36 -11.50
C HIS A 72 3.73 -11.51 -10.43
N LEU A 73 4.10 -12.11 -9.31
CA LEU A 73 3.23 -12.36 -8.16
C LEU A 73 3.41 -11.25 -7.11
N HIS A 74 2.32 -10.56 -6.75
CA HIS A 74 2.28 -9.57 -5.68
C HIS A 74 1.72 -10.19 -4.40
N ILE A 75 2.50 -10.16 -3.32
CA ILE A 75 2.11 -10.73 -2.02
C ILE A 75 2.15 -9.64 -0.94
N GLY A 76 1.00 -9.45 -0.27
CA GLY A 76 0.87 -8.77 1.01
C GLY A 76 0.51 -9.76 2.12
N GLY A 77 0.83 -9.44 3.37
CA GLY A 77 0.51 -10.28 4.53
C GLY A 77 1.43 -11.48 4.72
N MET A 78 0.90 -12.55 5.30
CA MET A 78 1.63 -13.74 5.74
C MET A 78 1.99 -14.69 4.60
N LEU A 79 3.14 -15.38 4.68
CA LEU A 79 3.54 -16.45 3.77
C LEU A 79 2.81 -17.77 4.09
N THR A 80 1.53 -17.84 3.74
CA THR A 80 0.71 -19.02 3.99
C THR A 80 1.09 -20.19 3.07
N ARG A 81 0.76 -21.43 3.48
CA ARG A 81 0.98 -22.63 2.65
C ARG A 81 0.32 -22.54 1.27
N ARG A 82 -0.86 -21.88 1.18
CA ARG A 82 -1.57 -21.66 -0.09
C ARG A 82 -0.81 -20.71 -1.01
N LEU A 83 -0.26 -19.61 -0.46
CA LEU A 83 0.58 -18.68 -1.22
C LEU A 83 1.88 -19.33 -1.67
N LEU A 84 2.52 -20.17 -0.84
CA LEU A 84 3.71 -20.92 -1.22
C LEU A 84 3.41 -21.95 -2.34
N ALA A 85 2.26 -22.61 -2.31
CA ALA A 85 1.83 -23.49 -3.39
C ALA A 85 1.60 -22.74 -4.71
N LEU A 86 0.94 -21.55 -4.65
CA LEU A 86 0.78 -20.68 -5.80
C LEU A 86 2.15 -20.19 -6.34
N SER A 87 3.07 -19.83 -5.44
CA SER A 87 4.43 -19.44 -5.79
C SER A 87 5.16 -20.55 -6.56
N LEU A 88 5.03 -21.81 -6.13
CA LEU A 88 5.58 -22.95 -6.86
C LEU A 88 4.96 -23.08 -8.26
N ALA A 89 3.65 -22.90 -8.39
CA ALA A 89 2.99 -22.94 -9.71
C ALA A 89 3.53 -21.84 -10.63
N CYS A 90 3.73 -20.63 -10.11
CA CYS A 90 4.32 -19.50 -10.86
C CYS A 90 5.75 -19.78 -11.34
N THR A 91 6.55 -20.52 -10.55
CA THR A 91 7.97 -20.82 -10.88
C THR A 91 8.17 -22.09 -11.70
N SER A 92 7.09 -22.82 -12.04
CA SER A 92 7.20 -24.16 -12.65
C SER A 92 7.08 -24.16 -14.17
N ARG A 93 6.87 -23.01 -14.81
CA ARG A 93 6.66 -22.94 -16.26
C ARG A 93 7.98 -22.71 -17.01
N PRO A 94 8.40 -23.65 -17.88
CA PRO A 94 9.59 -23.48 -18.69
C PRO A 94 9.47 -22.29 -19.65
N GLY A 95 10.55 -21.55 -19.83
CA GLY A 95 10.61 -20.41 -20.76
C GLY A 95 9.93 -19.13 -20.26
N THR A 96 9.29 -19.16 -19.08
CA THR A 96 8.69 -17.97 -18.44
C THR A 96 9.55 -17.54 -17.27
N LYS A 97 9.80 -16.24 -17.14
CA LYS A 97 10.50 -15.66 -15.99
C LYS A 97 9.52 -15.38 -14.86
N SER A 98 9.87 -15.76 -13.66
CA SER A 98 9.05 -15.61 -12.47
C SER A 98 9.59 -14.50 -11.58
N VAL A 99 8.74 -13.52 -11.28
CA VAL A 99 9.05 -12.40 -10.37
C VAL A 99 8.04 -12.39 -9.22
N MET A 100 8.47 -11.98 -8.03
CA MET A 100 7.58 -11.72 -6.90
C MET A 100 7.93 -10.40 -6.25
N THR A 101 6.92 -9.56 -5.98
CA THR A 101 7.03 -8.43 -5.06
C THR A 101 6.44 -8.80 -3.71
N PHE A 102 7.22 -8.63 -2.66
CA PHE A 102 6.80 -8.83 -1.28
C PHE A 102 6.53 -7.49 -0.61
N HIS A 103 5.25 -7.24 -0.28
CA HIS A 103 4.78 -5.95 0.24
C HIS A 103 4.64 -5.91 1.76
N SER A 104 4.74 -7.05 2.45
CA SER A 104 4.49 -7.14 3.89
C SER A 104 5.71 -6.71 4.71
N GLY A 105 5.88 -5.41 4.92
CA GLY A 105 7.01 -4.85 5.64
C GLY A 105 7.15 -5.34 7.09
N GLY A 106 6.02 -5.55 7.76
CA GLY A 106 6.04 -6.04 9.15
C GLY A 106 6.30 -7.54 9.29
N PHE A 107 6.14 -8.35 8.24
CA PHE A 107 6.27 -9.80 8.32
C PHE A 107 7.67 -10.28 8.76
N PRO A 108 8.80 -9.71 8.28
CA PRO A 108 10.13 -10.14 8.72
C PRO A 108 10.34 -10.06 10.23
N SER A 109 9.70 -9.12 10.89
CA SER A 109 9.81 -8.86 12.33
C SER A 109 8.84 -9.69 13.19
N THR A 110 7.88 -10.42 12.57
CA THR A 110 6.98 -11.33 13.30
C THR A 110 7.72 -12.57 13.80
N PRO A 111 7.24 -13.25 14.87
CA PRO A 111 7.82 -14.52 15.32
C PRO A 111 7.90 -15.56 14.19
N GLU A 112 6.88 -15.64 13.33
CA GLU A 112 6.83 -16.53 12.18
C GLU A 112 7.89 -16.18 11.14
N GLY A 113 8.06 -14.90 10.81
CA GLY A 113 9.09 -14.42 9.88
C GLY A 113 10.50 -14.65 10.40
N GLN A 114 10.69 -14.42 11.70
CA GLN A 114 11.99 -14.63 12.35
C GLN A 114 12.39 -16.10 12.40
N ALA A 115 11.42 -17.02 12.56
CA ALA A 115 11.64 -18.47 12.59
C ALA A 115 12.03 -19.05 11.20
N LEU A 116 11.78 -18.31 10.10
CA LEU A 116 12.12 -18.78 8.75
C LEU A 116 13.63 -18.66 8.48
N GLY A 117 14.16 -19.69 7.80
CA GLY A 117 15.56 -19.73 7.36
C GLY A 117 15.71 -20.42 6.01
N PRO A 118 16.96 -20.57 5.50
CA PRO A 118 17.22 -21.17 4.18
C PRO A 118 16.70 -22.61 4.05
N ALA A 119 16.68 -23.40 5.13
CA ALA A 119 16.17 -24.77 5.16
C ALA A 119 14.63 -24.85 5.22
N SER A 120 13.93 -23.73 5.46
CA SER A 120 12.47 -23.70 5.52
C SER A 120 11.85 -23.93 4.14
N PHE A 121 10.58 -24.42 4.13
CA PHE A 121 9.83 -24.58 2.87
C PHE A 121 9.64 -23.22 2.14
N ALA A 122 9.43 -22.13 2.89
CA ALA A 122 9.37 -20.79 2.32
C ALA A 122 10.70 -20.40 1.64
N GLY A 123 11.84 -20.63 2.30
CA GLY A 123 13.15 -20.38 1.70
C GLY A 123 13.38 -21.21 0.43
N PHE A 124 12.99 -22.49 0.43
CA PHE A 124 13.05 -23.34 -0.77
C PHE A 124 12.23 -22.73 -1.91
N VAL A 125 10.97 -22.34 -1.66
CA VAL A 125 10.07 -21.78 -2.68
C VAL A 125 10.59 -20.45 -3.23
N LEU A 126 11.00 -19.53 -2.35
CA LEU A 126 11.44 -18.19 -2.75
C LEU A 126 12.71 -18.22 -3.61
N ARG A 127 13.63 -19.15 -3.34
CA ARG A 127 14.83 -19.33 -4.17
C ARG A 127 14.56 -19.83 -5.60
N ARG A 128 13.34 -20.28 -5.91
CA ARG A 128 12.97 -20.71 -7.27
C ARG A 128 12.61 -19.56 -8.20
N PHE A 129 12.27 -18.39 -7.63
CA PHE A 129 11.99 -17.23 -8.46
C PHE A 129 13.25 -16.74 -9.20
N ASP A 130 13.07 -16.30 -10.44
CA ASP A 130 14.12 -15.67 -11.22
C ASP A 130 14.45 -14.28 -10.64
N GLY A 131 13.45 -13.54 -10.17
CA GLY A 131 13.60 -12.25 -9.54
C GLY A 131 12.67 -12.03 -8.34
N LEU A 132 13.15 -11.29 -7.34
CA LEU A 132 12.39 -10.91 -6.16
C LEU A 132 12.56 -9.40 -5.91
N ILE A 133 11.45 -8.75 -5.59
CA ILE A 133 11.41 -7.34 -5.24
C ILE A 133 10.97 -7.22 -3.78
N GLY A 134 11.83 -6.63 -2.96
CA GLY A 134 11.46 -6.16 -1.63
C GLY A 134 11.11 -4.67 -1.71
N VAL A 135 10.00 -4.28 -1.12
CA VAL A 135 9.58 -2.87 -1.14
C VAL A 135 10.38 -1.97 -0.21
N ASN A 136 11.25 -2.57 0.62
CA ASN A 136 12.19 -1.90 1.50
C ASN A 136 13.40 -2.80 1.82
N GLU A 137 14.43 -2.23 2.45
CA GLU A 137 15.67 -2.94 2.77
C GLU A 137 15.48 -4.04 3.84
N GLU A 138 14.48 -3.94 4.72
CA GLU A 138 14.17 -5.00 5.70
C GLU A 138 13.71 -6.28 4.98
N ILE A 139 12.81 -6.13 4.00
CA ILE A 139 12.36 -7.25 3.17
C ILE A 139 13.51 -7.81 2.34
N VAL A 140 14.34 -6.95 1.74
CA VAL A 140 15.52 -7.39 0.98
C VAL A 140 16.46 -8.23 1.87
N SER A 141 16.73 -7.76 3.09
CA SER A 141 17.54 -8.47 4.07
C SER A 141 16.91 -9.80 4.48
N PHE A 142 15.59 -9.82 4.68
CA PHE A 142 14.84 -11.04 4.96
C PHE A 142 14.92 -12.06 3.82
N LEU A 143 14.76 -11.64 2.56
CA LEU A 143 14.89 -12.52 1.40
C LEU A 143 16.31 -13.11 1.30
N ARG A 144 17.33 -12.30 1.56
CA ARG A 144 18.73 -12.75 1.60
C ARG A 144 18.97 -13.76 2.75
N LYS A 145 18.39 -13.52 3.94
CA LYS A 145 18.40 -14.46 5.07
C LYS A 145 17.81 -15.82 4.68
N LEU A 146 16.81 -15.87 3.82
CA LEU A 146 16.20 -17.10 3.29
C LEU A 146 17.06 -17.80 2.22
N GLY A 147 18.25 -17.28 1.92
CA GLY A 147 19.20 -17.86 0.98
C GLY A 147 18.95 -17.47 -0.49
N VAL A 148 18.18 -16.44 -0.75
CA VAL A 148 18.03 -15.91 -2.10
C VAL A 148 19.33 -15.19 -2.50
N ARG A 149 19.80 -15.44 -3.74
CA ARG A 149 21.03 -14.82 -4.24
C ARG A 149 20.84 -13.30 -4.37
N PRO A 150 21.82 -12.46 -3.94
CA PRO A 150 21.73 -11.01 -4.00
C PRO A 150 21.37 -10.46 -5.39
N GLN A 151 21.90 -11.08 -6.46
CA GLN A 151 21.66 -10.66 -7.84
C GLN A 151 20.19 -10.81 -8.27
N ARG A 152 19.43 -11.68 -7.61
CA ARG A 152 18.00 -11.91 -7.88
C ARG A 152 17.09 -11.02 -7.05
N VAL A 153 17.63 -10.18 -6.15
CA VAL A 153 16.83 -9.33 -5.27
C VAL A 153 17.05 -7.87 -5.63
N ARG A 154 15.96 -7.12 -5.77
CA ARG A 154 15.96 -5.66 -5.93
C ARG A 154 15.19 -5.00 -4.79
N CYS A 155 15.64 -3.84 -4.33
CA CYS A 155 14.85 -2.95 -3.50
C CYS A 155 14.17 -1.96 -4.44
N ILE A 156 12.83 -2.08 -4.60
CA ILE A 156 12.06 -1.15 -5.43
C ILE A 156 10.83 -0.76 -4.62
N SER A 157 10.72 0.53 -4.27
CA SER A 157 9.54 1.05 -3.57
C SER A 157 8.29 0.86 -4.43
N PRO A 158 7.14 0.50 -3.84
CA PRO A 158 5.88 0.35 -4.57
C PRO A 158 5.30 1.69 -5.00
N TYR A 159 5.88 2.79 -4.53
CA TYR A 159 5.42 4.14 -4.82
C TYR A 159 5.64 4.51 -6.28
N ALA A 160 4.60 5.03 -6.91
CA ALA A 160 4.68 5.76 -8.16
C ALA A 160 3.67 6.90 -8.08
N PHE A 161 4.14 8.12 -8.30
CA PHE A 161 3.24 9.26 -8.39
C PHE A 161 2.67 9.32 -9.81
N LEU A 162 1.39 9.01 -9.92
CA LEU A 162 0.66 9.17 -11.16
C LEU A 162 -0.02 10.54 -11.18
N PRO A 163 0.07 11.31 -12.28
CA PRO A 163 -0.65 12.56 -12.41
C PRO A 163 -2.16 12.36 -12.20
N LYS A 164 -2.80 13.36 -11.60
CA LYS A 164 -4.25 13.37 -11.41
C LYS A 164 -4.93 13.19 -12.77
N ASP A 165 -5.74 12.13 -12.92
CA ASP A 165 -6.62 11.99 -14.08
C ASP A 165 -7.75 13.02 -13.95
N PRO A 166 -7.89 13.96 -14.89
CA PRO A 166 -8.96 14.97 -14.85
C PRO A 166 -10.38 14.38 -14.91
N SER A 167 -10.52 13.14 -15.40
CA SER A 167 -11.78 12.39 -15.46
C SER A 167 -12.04 11.52 -14.24
N ALA A 168 -11.13 11.54 -13.24
CA ALA A 168 -11.25 10.71 -12.04
C ALA A 168 -12.46 11.11 -11.19
N ASP A 169 -12.99 10.13 -10.47
CA ASP A 169 -14.15 10.28 -9.59
C ASP A 169 -14.00 11.50 -8.67
N SER A 170 -15.02 12.34 -8.65
CA SER A 170 -15.09 13.48 -7.73
C SER A 170 -15.19 13.01 -6.29
N LEU A 171 -14.78 13.85 -5.34
CA LEU A 171 -14.96 13.59 -3.92
C LEU A 171 -16.41 13.21 -3.61
N PRO A 172 -16.67 12.15 -2.83
CA PRO A 172 -18.00 11.88 -2.30
C PRO A 172 -18.53 13.10 -1.57
N SER A 173 -19.81 13.43 -1.75
CA SER A 173 -20.42 14.67 -1.22
C SER A 173 -20.23 14.86 0.28
N HIS A 174 -20.31 13.78 1.07
CA HIS A 174 -20.10 13.82 2.52
C HIS A 174 -18.64 14.12 2.88
N VAL A 175 -17.65 13.67 2.10
CA VAL A 175 -16.24 14.00 2.30
C VAL A 175 -15.96 15.45 1.90
N ALA A 176 -16.51 15.89 0.77
CA ALA A 176 -16.39 17.29 0.33
C ALA A 176 -16.96 18.25 1.38
N ALA A 177 -18.17 17.99 1.87
CA ALA A 177 -18.80 18.79 2.91
C ALA A 177 -17.98 18.82 4.22
N PHE A 178 -17.39 17.69 4.61
CA PHE A 178 -16.54 17.63 5.80
C PHE A 178 -15.29 18.50 5.65
N LEU A 179 -14.63 18.44 4.49
CA LEU A 179 -13.45 19.27 4.18
C LEU A 179 -13.76 20.77 4.10
N GLU A 180 -15.00 21.15 3.80
CA GLU A 180 -15.46 22.54 3.73
C GLU A 180 -15.85 23.10 5.11
N THR A 181 -16.32 22.24 6.01
CA THR A 181 -16.87 22.66 7.30
C THR A 181 -15.86 22.57 8.46
N HIS A 182 -14.69 21.96 8.25
CA HIS A 182 -13.66 21.81 9.27
C HIS A 182 -12.33 22.43 8.83
N ASN A 183 -11.64 23.09 9.77
CA ASN A 183 -10.30 23.63 9.57
C ASN A 183 -9.60 23.80 10.93
N PRO A 184 -8.50 23.11 11.21
CA PRO A 184 -7.78 22.17 10.34
C PRO A 184 -8.48 20.81 10.19
N VAL A 185 -8.25 20.15 9.05
CA VAL A 185 -8.63 18.74 8.85
C VAL A 185 -7.42 17.85 9.06
N LEU A 186 -7.51 16.97 10.06
CA LEU A 186 -6.61 15.84 10.27
C LEU A 186 -7.14 14.66 9.47
N LEU A 187 -6.30 14.05 8.65
CA LEU A 187 -6.69 12.94 7.76
C LEU A 187 -5.91 11.67 8.07
N SER A 188 -6.57 10.53 8.10
CA SER A 188 -5.93 9.21 8.10
C SER A 188 -6.47 8.37 6.96
N VAL A 189 -5.55 7.74 6.20
CA VAL A 189 -5.87 6.85 5.08
C VAL A 189 -5.28 5.47 5.35
N GLY A 190 -6.13 4.43 5.33
CA GLY A 190 -5.65 3.05 5.52
C GLY A 190 -6.72 2.07 5.91
N LEU A 191 -6.31 0.86 6.30
CA LEU A 191 -7.23 -0.16 6.76
C LEU A 191 -7.73 0.15 8.18
N LEU A 192 -8.98 -0.21 8.47
CA LEU A 192 -9.55 -0.12 9.82
C LEU A 192 -9.22 -1.41 10.60
N GLU A 193 -7.91 -1.60 10.84
CA GLU A 193 -7.37 -2.78 11.52
C GLU A 193 -6.55 -2.37 12.77
N PRO A 194 -6.33 -3.28 13.74
CA PRO A 194 -5.69 -2.96 15.01
C PRO A 194 -4.31 -2.29 14.87
N GLU A 195 -3.54 -2.67 13.85
CA GLU A 195 -2.21 -2.12 13.61
C GLU A 195 -2.19 -0.65 13.20
N TYR A 196 -3.33 -0.07 12.82
CA TYR A 196 -3.41 1.35 12.46
C TYR A 196 -3.58 2.28 13.66
N ASP A 197 -3.88 1.74 14.83
CA ASP A 197 -4.06 2.48 16.10
C ASP A 197 -4.95 3.73 15.95
N LEU A 198 -6.06 3.59 15.20
CA LEU A 198 -7.03 4.68 14.98
C LEU A 198 -7.74 5.15 16.27
N PRO A 199 -7.93 4.30 17.29
CA PRO A 199 -8.43 4.76 18.59
C PRO A 199 -7.60 5.89 19.18
N LEU A 200 -6.28 5.86 19.05
CA LEU A 200 -5.37 6.93 19.50
C LEU A 200 -5.73 8.29 18.88
N GLN A 201 -6.02 8.31 17.58
CA GLN A 201 -6.39 9.54 16.87
C GLN A 201 -7.75 10.09 17.34
N ILE A 202 -8.74 9.19 17.51
CA ILE A 202 -10.09 9.55 18.00
C ILE A 202 -10.02 10.13 19.41
N GLU A 203 -9.20 9.54 20.29
CA GLU A 203 -9.01 10.00 21.69
C GLU A 203 -8.22 11.31 21.78
N THR A 204 -7.33 11.58 20.82
CA THR A 204 -6.53 12.80 20.79
C THR A 204 -7.33 14.01 20.27
N LEU A 205 -8.31 13.82 19.37
CA LEU A 205 -9.05 14.93 18.76
C LEU A 205 -9.69 15.89 19.76
N PRO A 206 -10.37 15.45 20.84
CA PRO A 206 -10.93 16.37 21.82
C PRO A 206 -9.91 17.32 22.45
N LEU A 207 -8.66 16.87 22.60
CA LEU A 207 -7.57 17.70 23.13
C LEU A 207 -7.10 18.71 22.08
N VAL A 208 -6.93 18.28 20.81
CA VAL A 208 -6.62 19.18 19.70
C VAL A 208 -7.67 20.30 19.60
N ARG A 209 -8.95 19.97 19.75
CA ARG A 209 -10.06 20.91 19.65
C ARG A 209 -10.10 21.96 20.76
N GLN A 210 -9.36 21.77 21.85
CA GLN A 210 -9.22 22.83 22.89
C GLN A 210 -8.47 24.04 22.33
N GLN A 211 -7.50 23.83 21.42
CA GLN A 211 -6.76 24.92 20.77
C GLN A 211 -7.31 25.26 19.37
N PHE A 212 -7.84 24.28 18.67
CA PHE A 212 -8.38 24.40 17.32
C PHE A 212 -9.85 23.95 17.30
N PRO A 213 -10.81 24.78 17.74
CA PRO A 213 -12.21 24.37 17.92
C PRO A 213 -12.89 23.79 16.67
N ASP A 214 -12.46 24.24 15.49
CA ASP A 214 -13.01 23.79 14.21
C ASP A 214 -12.28 22.58 13.60
N ALA A 215 -11.33 22.00 14.36
CA ALA A 215 -10.60 20.83 13.90
C ALA A 215 -11.52 19.61 13.69
N GLY A 216 -11.32 18.91 12.58
CA GLY A 216 -12.01 17.66 12.26
C GLY A 216 -11.04 16.51 11.97
N LEU A 217 -11.48 15.27 12.21
CA LEU A 217 -10.75 14.04 11.90
C LEU A 217 -11.50 13.26 10.81
N LEU A 218 -10.86 13.11 9.65
CA LEU A 218 -11.36 12.34 8.52
C LEU A 218 -10.62 11.00 8.45
N LEU A 219 -11.36 9.89 8.55
CA LEU A 219 -10.84 8.53 8.44
C LEU A 219 -11.33 7.90 7.14
N ILE A 220 -10.41 7.63 6.19
CA ILE A 220 -10.71 7.01 4.90
C ILE A 220 -10.18 5.57 4.89
N GLY A 221 -11.07 4.62 4.61
CA GLY A 221 -10.77 3.20 4.47
C GLY A 221 -11.83 2.31 5.08
N SER A 222 -11.60 1.00 4.98
CA SER A 222 -12.48 -0.04 5.49
C SER A 222 -11.68 -1.13 6.22
N GLY A 223 -12.33 -1.92 7.07
CA GLY A 223 -11.65 -3.01 7.79
C GLY A 223 -12.49 -3.61 8.90
N SER A 224 -11.88 -4.54 9.64
CA SER A 224 -12.57 -5.35 10.65
C SER A 224 -13.03 -4.55 11.86
N LEU A 225 -12.41 -3.40 12.15
CA LEU A 225 -12.72 -2.56 13.31
C LEU A 225 -13.81 -1.50 13.04
N GLU A 226 -14.44 -1.48 11.88
CA GLU A 226 -15.38 -0.41 11.52
C GLU A 226 -16.48 -0.21 12.59
N ALA A 227 -17.15 -1.29 13.02
CA ALA A 227 -18.19 -1.20 14.05
C ALA A 227 -17.66 -0.71 15.39
N THR A 228 -16.46 -1.16 15.79
CA THR A 228 -15.82 -0.74 17.04
C THR A 228 -15.45 0.74 17.00
N LEU A 229 -14.92 1.21 15.87
CA LEU A 229 -14.56 2.62 15.69
C LEU A 229 -15.79 3.52 15.67
N ARG A 230 -16.90 3.12 15.03
CA ARG A 230 -18.17 3.85 15.09
C ARG A 230 -18.68 4.01 16.52
N ALA A 231 -18.71 2.93 17.30
CA ALA A 231 -19.12 3.00 18.70
C ALA A 231 -18.20 3.91 19.53
N LYS A 232 -16.90 3.90 19.24
CA LYS A 232 -15.93 4.79 19.91
C LYS A 232 -16.11 6.25 19.50
N ILE A 233 -16.39 6.51 18.24
CA ILE A 233 -16.72 7.86 17.73
C ILE A 233 -17.99 8.38 18.41
N ASP A 234 -19.07 7.59 18.44
CA ASP A 234 -20.35 7.96 19.05
C ASP A 234 -20.22 8.29 20.54
N ALA A 235 -19.28 7.65 21.25
CA ALA A 235 -18.96 7.93 22.64
C ALA A 235 -18.03 9.14 22.84
N SER A 236 -17.44 9.68 21.78
CA SER A 236 -16.50 10.79 21.86
C SER A 236 -17.24 12.14 22.01
N PRO A 237 -16.75 13.07 22.85
CA PRO A 237 -17.27 14.43 22.90
C PRO A 237 -17.09 15.19 21.58
N SER A 238 -16.22 14.71 20.70
CA SER A 238 -15.97 15.25 19.36
C SER A 238 -16.65 14.49 18.24
N ALA A 239 -17.65 13.63 18.52
CA ALA A 239 -18.35 12.81 17.52
C ALA A 239 -18.79 13.58 16.26
N PRO A 240 -19.39 14.79 16.35
CA PRO A 240 -19.80 15.57 15.17
C PRO A 240 -18.61 16.03 14.27
N HIS A 241 -17.39 15.91 14.77
CA HIS A 241 -16.17 16.36 14.11
C HIS A 241 -15.25 15.19 13.68
N ILE A 242 -15.82 13.99 13.63
CA ILE A 242 -15.12 12.78 13.15
C ILE A 242 -15.96 12.14 12.04
N LEU A 243 -15.39 12.04 10.86
CA LEU A 243 -16.01 11.35 9.74
C LEU A 243 -15.29 10.04 9.44
N LEU A 244 -16.00 8.93 9.56
CA LEU A 244 -15.58 7.62 9.05
C LEU A 244 -16.16 7.46 7.64
N ALA A 245 -15.37 7.78 6.61
CA ALA A 245 -15.83 7.93 5.23
C ALA A 245 -16.05 6.61 4.48
N GLY A 246 -15.51 5.50 5.02
CA GLY A 246 -15.51 4.22 4.31
C GLY A 246 -14.46 4.16 3.21
N ASP A 247 -14.63 3.23 2.28
CA ASP A 247 -13.73 3.06 1.13
C ASP A 247 -14.02 4.15 0.08
N VAL A 248 -12.98 4.91 -0.28
CA VAL A 248 -13.05 6.01 -1.23
C VAL A 248 -12.11 5.71 -2.39
N ALA A 249 -12.53 5.98 -3.62
CA ALA A 249 -11.71 5.79 -4.81
C ALA A 249 -10.36 6.53 -4.67
N HIS A 250 -9.27 5.92 -5.20
CA HIS A 250 -7.91 6.43 -4.99
C HIS A 250 -7.75 7.90 -5.41
N ALA A 251 -8.29 8.29 -6.58
CA ALA A 251 -8.18 9.66 -7.06
C ALA A 251 -8.89 10.67 -6.14
N ALA A 252 -10.08 10.33 -5.64
CA ALA A 252 -10.81 11.14 -4.66
C ALA A 252 -10.09 11.15 -3.30
N THR A 253 -9.46 10.05 -2.91
CA THR A 253 -8.60 10.00 -1.71
C THR A 253 -7.42 10.95 -1.83
N MET A 254 -6.75 10.98 -2.99
CA MET A 254 -5.64 11.92 -3.25
C MET A 254 -6.10 13.38 -3.21
N GLU A 255 -7.29 13.68 -3.72
CA GLU A 255 -7.88 15.01 -3.57
C GLU A 255 -8.15 15.36 -2.09
N ALA A 256 -8.70 14.44 -1.30
CA ALA A 256 -8.88 14.67 0.13
C ALA A 256 -7.54 14.89 0.85
N VAL A 257 -6.50 14.11 0.52
CA VAL A 257 -5.13 14.28 1.06
C VAL A 257 -4.59 15.66 0.73
N SER A 258 -4.69 16.13 -0.51
CA SER A 258 -4.18 17.45 -0.91
C SER A 258 -4.90 18.62 -0.23
N ARG A 259 -6.16 18.44 0.17
CA ARG A 259 -6.97 19.45 0.87
C ARG A 259 -6.85 19.38 2.40
N ALA A 260 -6.39 18.26 2.94
CA ALA A 260 -6.19 18.11 4.39
C ALA A 260 -5.08 19.03 4.90
N SER A 261 -5.19 19.46 6.15
CA SER A 261 -4.16 20.27 6.82
C SER A 261 -2.97 19.41 7.23
N LEU A 262 -3.23 18.14 7.58
CA LEU A 262 -2.24 17.24 8.15
C LEU A 262 -2.69 15.79 7.97
N MET A 263 -1.76 14.90 7.57
CA MET A 263 -2.00 13.47 7.54
C MET A 263 -1.40 12.78 8.77
N LEU A 264 -2.18 11.88 9.38
CA LEU A 264 -1.79 11.05 10.52
C LEU A 264 -1.57 9.60 10.10
N ARG A 265 -0.46 8.99 10.57
CA ARG A 265 -0.15 7.57 10.36
C ARG A 265 0.38 6.94 11.64
N THR A 266 -0.52 6.55 12.54
CA THR A 266 -0.21 6.05 13.91
C THR A 266 0.01 4.55 14.00
N THR A 267 0.49 3.91 12.93
CA THR A 267 0.60 2.44 12.87
C THR A 267 1.58 1.87 13.89
N LEU A 268 1.20 0.76 14.51
CA LEU A 268 2.06 -0.01 15.44
C LEU A 268 3.20 -0.72 14.71
N TYR A 269 2.93 -1.18 13.50
CA TYR A 269 3.90 -1.69 12.53
C TYR A 269 3.40 -1.40 11.11
N ASP A 270 4.32 -1.19 10.20
CA ASP A 270 4.01 -0.79 8.82
C ASP A 270 5.21 -1.14 7.92
N GLY A 271 4.98 -1.23 6.62
CA GLY A 271 6.02 -1.26 5.61
C GLY A 271 6.34 0.15 5.09
N ASP A 272 6.68 0.23 3.82
CA ASP A 272 6.75 1.49 3.09
C ASP A 272 5.30 1.93 2.77
N ALA A 273 4.78 2.82 3.60
CA ALA A 273 3.40 3.28 3.50
C ALA A 273 3.20 4.22 2.30
N LEU A 274 2.55 3.70 1.27
CA LEU A 274 2.27 4.45 0.03
C LEU A 274 1.58 5.79 0.33
N SER A 275 0.53 5.77 1.16
CA SER A 275 -0.22 6.99 1.51
C SER A 275 0.63 8.08 2.18
N VAL A 276 1.68 7.72 2.92
CA VAL A 276 2.63 8.68 3.50
C VAL A 276 3.43 9.36 2.40
N ARG A 277 3.91 8.60 1.41
CA ARG A 277 4.66 9.16 0.28
C ARG A 277 3.78 10.03 -0.60
N GLU A 278 2.55 9.60 -0.85
CA GLU A 278 1.54 10.36 -1.60
C GLU A 278 1.23 11.69 -0.91
N ALA A 279 1.05 11.70 0.41
CA ALA A 279 0.80 12.92 1.16
C ALA A 279 1.98 13.91 1.08
N LEU A 280 3.21 13.43 1.29
CA LEU A 280 4.41 14.25 1.16
C LEU A 280 4.55 14.83 -0.26
N GLN A 281 4.24 14.04 -1.30
CA GLN A 281 4.30 14.46 -2.69
C GLN A 281 3.27 15.54 -3.00
N LEU A 282 2.08 15.44 -2.40
CA LEU A 282 1.01 16.45 -2.50
C LEU A 282 1.26 17.68 -1.62
N GLY A 283 2.40 17.72 -0.92
CA GLY A 283 2.75 18.79 0.00
C GLY A 283 1.94 18.79 1.29
N THR A 284 1.25 17.70 1.62
CA THR A 284 0.51 17.56 2.87
C THR A 284 1.46 17.08 3.96
N PRO A 285 1.64 17.84 5.06
CA PRO A 285 2.50 17.44 6.18
C PRO A 285 2.05 16.10 6.77
N VAL A 286 3.00 15.28 7.23
CA VAL A 286 2.72 13.95 7.78
C VAL A 286 3.32 13.81 9.17
N ILE A 287 2.48 13.39 10.12
CA ILE A 287 2.93 12.86 11.42
C ILE A 287 2.74 11.35 11.40
N ALA A 288 3.80 10.61 11.69
CA ALA A 288 3.72 9.16 11.75
C ALA A 288 4.51 8.57 12.91
N THR A 289 4.08 7.41 13.39
CA THR A 289 4.87 6.63 14.33
C THR A 289 6.18 6.18 13.71
N ASP A 290 7.26 6.26 14.47
CA ASP A 290 8.56 5.77 14.03
C ASP A 290 8.54 4.23 13.91
N ASN A 291 8.81 3.76 12.72
CA ASN A 291 8.95 2.33 12.40
C ASN A 291 10.32 2.01 11.78
N GLY A 292 11.25 2.96 11.81
CA GLY A 292 12.58 2.84 11.22
C GLY A 292 12.64 2.94 9.69
N MET A 293 11.50 3.18 9.01
CA MET A 293 11.39 3.13 7.53
C MET A 293 10.63 4.32 6.93
N ARG A 294 10.33 5.35 7.72
CA ARG A 294 9.61 6.52 7.22
C ARG A 294 10.49 7.35 6.28
N PRO A 295 9.93 7.87 5.18
CA PRO A 295 10.67 8.76 4.29
C PRO A 295 11.03 10.07 4.98
N THR A 296 12.04 10.76 4.46
CA THR A 296 12.39 12.12 4.88
C THR A 296 11.20 13.06 4.72
N GLY A 297 11.03 14.00 5.66
CA GLY A 297 9.92 14.94 5.67
C GLY A 297 8.75 14.53 6.56
N VAL A 298 8.77 13.33 7.12
CA VAL A 298 7.77 12.88 8.10
C VAL A 298 8.18 13.31 9.51
N ARG A 299 7.25 13.91 10.27
CA ARG A 299 7.43 14.12 11.70
C ARG A 299 7.19 12.83 12.45
N LEU A 300 8.22 12.35 13.15
CA LEU A 300 8.16 11.05 13.84
C LEU A 300 7.68 11.22 15.28
N ILE A 301 6.85 10.28 15.73
CA ILE A 301 6.39 10.14 17.11
C ILE A 301 6.57 8.71 17.62
N PRO A 302 6.63 8.48 18.95
CA PRO A 302 6.56 7.14 19.52
C PRO A 302 5.21 6.46 19.22
N LYS A 303 5.21 5.13 19.24
CA LYS A 303 3.98 4.32 19.08
C LYS A 303 3.07 4.48 20.31
N SER A 304 1.76 4.56 20.08
CA SER A 304 0.72 4.60 21.11
C SER A 304 0.93 5.70 22.18
N ASP A 305 1.52 6.82 21.78
CA ASP A 305 1.78 7.97 22.65
C ASP A 305 0.87 9.14 22.25
N SER A 306 -0.23 9.31 23.01
CA SER A 306 -1.22 10.36 22.75
C SER A 306 -0.68 11.76 23.04
N GLN A 307 0.23 11.90 23.99
CA GLN A 307 0.83 13.19 24.32
C GLN A 307 1.80 13.63 23.23
N ALA A 308 2.64 12.72 22.74
CA ALA A 308 3.53 13.00 21.62
C ALA A 308 2.75 13.30 20.34
N LEU A 309 1.63 12.59 20.09
CA LEU A 309 0.75 12.88 18.96
C LEU A 309 0.13 14.26 19.07
N LEU A 310 -0.43 14.62 20.23
CA LEU A 310 -1.00 15.96 20.47
C LEU A 310 0.02 17.06 20.24
N GLN A 311 1.19 16.96 20.87
CA GLN A 311 2.26 17.96 20.74
C GLN A 311 2.73 18.10 19.28
N ALA A 312 2.86 17.00 18.57
CA ALA A 312 3.27 17.03 17.16
C ALA A 312 2.22 17.71 16.28
N ILE A 313 0.91 17.44 16.52
CA ILE A 313 -0.20 18.10 15.81
C ILE A 313 -0.18 19.60 16.08
N GLU A 314 -0.11 20.02 17.35
CA GLU A 314 -0.11 21.43 17.74
C GLU A 314 1.06 22.19 17.10
N GLN A 315 2.26 21.64 17.16
CA GLN A 315 3.45 22.25 16.55
C GLN A 315 3.33 22.37 15.03
N GLU A 316 2.79 21.36 14.35
CA GLU A 316 2.65 21.39 12.90
C GLU A 316 1.59 22.41 12.44
N LEU A 317 0.50 22.54 13.20
CA LEU A 317 -0.58 23.48 12.90
C LEU A 317 -0.22 24.94 13.25
N GLN A 318 0.60 25.15 14.28
CA GLN A 318 1.08 26.48 14.64
C GLN A 318 2.19 27.00 13.71
N HIS A 319 2.98 26.09 13.16
CA HIS A 319 4.10 26.40 12.27
C HIS A 319 4.00 25.55 11.00
N PRO A 320 2.98 25.80 10.15
CA PRO A 320 2.81 25.02 8.94
C PRO A 320 4.02 25.19 8.03
N HIS A 321 4.59 24.06 7.60
CA HIS A 321 5.63 24.06 6.59
C HIS A 321 5.05 24.58 5.26
N GLU A 322 5.86 25.33 4.50
CA GLU A 322 5.49 25.65 3.12
C GLU A 322 5.21 24.35 2.37
N ARG A 323 4.01 24.24 1.79
CA ARG A 323 3.67 23.08 0.97
C ARG A 323 4.64 22.99 -0.20
N ALA A 324 5.36 21.91 -0.32
CA ALA A 324 6.19 21.66 -1.51
C ALA A 324 5.29 21.74 -2.76
N GLN A 325 5.78 22.40 -3.82
CA GLN A 325 5.07 22.40 -5.10
C GLN A 325 4.95 20.95 -5.59
N GLU A 326 3.77 20.60 -6.15
CA GLU A 326 3.56 19.31 -6.82
C GLU A 326 4.73 19.02 -7.76
N SER A 327 5.51 17.99 -7.45
CA SER A 327 6.59 17.57 -8.35
C SER A 327 5.99 16.80 -9.53
N SER A 328 6.65 16.88 -10.67
CA SER A 328 6.32 16.08 -11.85
C SER A 328 6.21 14.59 -11.52
N SER A 329 5.38 13.84 -12.27
CA SER A 329 5.19 12.39 -12.11
C SER A 329 6.52 11.66 -11.93
N ASP A 330 6.67 10.94 -10.83
CA ASP A 330 7.82 10.08 -10.59
C ASP A 330 7.46 8.63 -10.91
N GLU A 331 7.78 8.19 -12.12
CA GLU A 331 7.58 6.82 -12.61
C GLU A 331 8.88 5.98 -12.47
N SER A 332 9.93 6.49 -11.81
CA SER A 332 11.24 5.84 -11.72
C SER A 332 11.19 4.42 -11.17
N ASN A 333 10.33 4.17 -10.19
CA ASN A 333 10.12 2.83 -9.61
C ASN A 333 9.39 1.90 -10.58
N LEU A 334 8.45 2.39 -11.38
CA LEU A 334 7.79 1.61 -12.43
C LEU A 334 8.75 1.27 -13.54
N GLN A 335 9.59 2.24 -13.94
CA GLN A 335 10.67 2.02 -14.90
C GLN A 335 11.66 0.96 -14.37
N ALA A 336 12.05 1.02 -13.10
CA ALA A 336 12.94 0.04 -12.49
C ALA A 336 12.35 -1.39 -12.50
N VAL A 337 11.03 -1.54 -12.29
CA VAL A 337 10.34 -2.83 -12.41
C VAL A 337 10.38 -3.33 -13.87
N TYR A 338 10.11 -2.45 -14.83
CA TYR A 338 10.16 -2.78 -16.25
C TYR A 338 11.57 -3.18 -16.71
N ASP A 339 12.59 -2.42 -16.30
CA ASP A 339 13.99 -2.74 -16.63
C ASP A 339 14.41 -4.08 -16.02
N PHE A 340 13.95 -4.39 -14.80
CA PHE A 340 14.19 -5.69 -14.17
C PHE A 340 13.57 -6.84 -14.96
N TYR A 341 12.36 -6.67 -15.52
CA TYR A 341 11.78 -7.68 -16.42
C TYR A 341 12.62 -7.89 -17.67
N ARG A 342 13.10 -6.80 -18.27
CA ARG A 342 13.95 -6.86 -19.46
C ARG A 342 15.26 -7.57 -19.17
N GLU A 343 15.94 -7.25 -18.09
CA GLU A 343 17.18 -7.92 -17.65
C GLU A 343 16.97 -9.43 -17.56
N LEU A 344 15.88 -9.86 -16.93
CA LEU A 344 15.57 -11.28 -16.76
C LEU A 344 15.26 -11.99 -18.09
N VAL A 345 14.51 -11.36 -18.99
CA VAL A 345 14.13 -11.95 -20.28
C VAL A 345 15.32 -11.99 -21.25
N GLU A 346 16.13 -10.93 -21.27
CA GLU A 346 17.31 -10.82 -22.14
C GLU A 346 18.50 -11.66 -21.63
N GLY A 347 18.43 -12.20 -20.43
CA GLY A 347 19.49 -13.04 -19.85
C GLY A 347 20.75 -12.26 -19.46
N LYS A 348 20.62 -10.95 -19.21
CA LYS A 348 21.71 -10.06 -18.81
C LYS A 348 21.84 -9.97 -17.27
N SER A 349 21.60 -11.05 -16.55
CA SER A 349 21.71 -11.09 -15.07
C SER A 349 22.97 -11.82 -14.62
#